data_df4bf8f6db23f022f325324207f8f7ae
#
_entry.id   df4bf8f6db23f022f325324207f8f7ae
#
_cell.length_a   1.000
_cell.length_b   1.000
_cell.length_c   1.000
_cell.angle_alpha   90.00
_cell.angle_beta   90.00
_cell.angle_gamma   90.00
#
_symmetry.space_group_name_H-M   'P 1'
#
loop_
_entity.id
_entity.type
_entity.pdbx_description
1 polymer ?
#
loop_
_entity_poly.entity_id
_entity_poly.type
_entity_poly.pdbx_seq_one_letter_code
_entity_poly.pdbx_strand_id
1 'polypeptide(L)'
;DLLLLDVTPLSLGLETMGGIMTPVIPRNTTIPSKKEQIFSTAQDNQPAVTIKVYEGERKKATDNSLLGTFDLTGIPAAPRGTPQINVRFDVDANGILNVSAEDKASGNSEKITITNDKGRLSKDDIEKMVQDAEKYKDEDEKYAKRVEAKNGLENYCYQMKGTVEKIEGEDKETVETKVSEVLEWLDTNQSAETEEFEAKQK
;
A
#
# COMPACT_ATOMS: atom_id res chain seq x y z
N ASP A 1 27.37 24.38 -20.22
CA ASP A 1 27.12 22.94 -20.39
C ASP A 1 25.74 22.61 -19.91
N LEU A 2 24.85 22.23 -20.86
CA LEU A 2 23.51 21.76 -20.51
C LEU A 2 23.64 20.33 -20.00
N LEU A 3 23.45 20.13 -18.69
CA LEU A 3 23.39 18.81 -18.09
C LEU A 3 21.98 18.25 -18.34
N LEU A 4 21.85 17.27 -19.22
CA LEU A 4 20.61 16.52 -19.41
C LEU A 4 20.54 15.43 -18.34
N LEU A 5 19.59 15.56 -17.42
CA LEU A 5 19.31 14.54 -16.39
C LEU A 5 18.06 13.77 -16.76
N ASP A 6 18.19 12.45 -16.86
CA ASP A 6 17.02 11.57 -16.96
C ASP A 6 16.37 11.43 -15.58
N VAL A 7 15.05 11.55 -15.56
CA VAL A 7 14.24 11.44 -14.35
C VAL A 7 13.06 10.51 -14.59
N THR A 8 12.48 10.02 -13.50
CA THR A 8 11.21 9.30 -13.55
C THR A 8 10.07 10.27 -13.92
N PRO A 9 9.29 10.00 -14.97
CA PRO A 9 8.22 10.90 -15.40
C PRO A 9 7.00 10.88 -14.47
N LEU A 10 6.78 9.76 -13.78
CA LEU A 10 5.72 9.53 -12.80
C LEU A 10 6.26 8.82 -11.58
N SER A 11 5.57 8.96 -10.45
CA SER A 11 5.87 8.21 -9.24
C SER A 11 5.66 6.72 -9.48
N LEU A 12 6.55 5.91 -8.92
CA LEU A 12 6.52 4.46 -8.95
C LEU A 12 6.24 3.95 -7.54
N GLY A 13 5.29 3.05 -7.41
CA GLY A 13 4.91 2.53 -6.10
C GLY A 13 4.07 1.27 -6.19
N LEU A 14 3.47 0.89 -5.09
CA LEU A 14 2.65 -0.30 -4.98
C LEU A 14 1.34 -0.03 -4.28
N GLU A 15 0.38 -0.93 -4.51
CA GLU A 15 -0.89 -0.92 -3.80
C GLU A 15 -0.69 -1.44 -2.38
N THR A 16 -1.18 -0.68 -1.42
CA THR A 16 -1.20 -1.04 -0.01
C THR A 16 -2.62 -1.18 0.51
N MET A 17 -2.76 -1.56 1.77
CA MET A 17 -4.04 -1.82 2.44
C MET A 17 -5.07 -0.73 2.17
N GLY A 18 -6.25 -1.14 1.69
CA GLY A 18 -7.34 -0.24 1.33
C GLY A 18 -7.28 0.29 -0.10
N GLY A 19 -6.42 -0.25 -0.96
CA GLY A 19 -6.29 0.14 -2.36
C GLY A 19 -5.59 1.49 -2.57
N ILE A 20 -4.72 1.87 -1.65
CA ILE A 20 -3.93 3.10 -1.69
C ILE A 20 -2.65 2.91 -2.49
N MET A 21 -2.35 3.86 -3.37
CA MET A 21 -1.05 3.98 -4.01
C MET A 21 -0.02 4.51 -3.02
N THR A 22 0.97 3.70 -2.69
CA THR A 22 2.10 4.11 -1.84
C THR A 22 3.34 4.31 -2.70
N PRO A 23 3.78 5.55 -2.93
CA PRO A 23 4.98 5.82 -3.72
C PRO A 23 6.24 5.33 -3.03
N VAL A 24 7.11 4.68 -3.79
CA VAL A 24 8.46 4.28 -3.36
C VAL A 24 9.52 5.17 -4.02
N ILE A 25 9.39 5.40 -5.34
CA ILE A 25 10.21 6.37 -6.07
C ILE A 25 9.33 7.53 -6.50
N PRO A 26 9.53 8.73 -5.94
CA PRO A 26 8.77 9.91 -6.32
C PRO A 26 9.00 10.32 -7.78
N ARG A 27 7.99 10.96 -8.38
CA ARG A 27 8.12 11.62 -9.68
C ARG A 27 9.29 12.60 -9.70
N ASN A 28 9.93 12.75 -10.85
CA ASN A 28 11.12 13.59 -11.05
C ASN A 28 12.35 13.17 -10.24
N THR A 29 12.45 11.91 -9.88
CA THR A 29 13.66 11.35 -9.27
C THR A 29 14.69 11.08 -10.37
N THR A 30 15.90 11.56 -10.20
CA THR A 30 17.03 11.30 -11.10
C THR A 30 17.34 9.80 -11.15
N ILE A 31 17.47 9.25 -12.35
CA ILE A 31 17.85 7.84 -12.55
C ILE A 31 19.32 7.72 -12.97
N PRO A 32 20.03 6.62 -12.61
CA PRO A 32 19.51 5.45 -11.89
C PRO A 32 19.18 5.74 -10.43
N SER A 33 18.16 5.04 -9.86
CA SER A 33 17.76 5.20 -8.48
C SER A 33 17.35 3.86 -7.87
N LYS A 34 17.69 3.66 -6.61
CA LYS A 34 17.26 2.54 -5.78
C LYS A 34 16.58 3.08 -4.53
N LYS A 35 15.38 2.59 -4.26
CA LYS A 35 14.64 2.87 -3.03
C LYS A 35 14.06 1.57 -2.49
N GLU A 36 14.01 1.47 -1.18
CA GLU A 36 13.39 0.34 -0.51
C GLU A 36 12.54 0.80 0.66
N GLN A 37 11.53 0.01 0.95
CA GLN A 37 10.59 0.26 2.04
C GLN A 37 10.10 -1.06 2.61
N ILE A 38 9.88 -1.09 3.93
CA ILE A 38 9.34 -2.25 4.62
C ILE A 38 7.81 -2.16 4.65
N PHE A 39 7.18 -3.25 4.24
CA PHE A 39 5.73 -3.48 4.33
C PHE A 39 5.45 -4.69 5.20
N SER A 40 4.19 -4.94 5.49
CA SER A 40 3.77 -6.08 6.30
C SER A 40 2.47 -6.70 5.78
N THR A 41 1.96 -7.69 6.50
CA THR A 41 0.70 -8.37 6.20
C THR A 41 -0.50 -7.62 6.76
N ALA A 42 -1.66 -7.79 6.12
CA ALA A 42 -2.94 -7.20 6.52
C ALA A 42 -3.83 -8.17 7.31
N GLN A 43 -3.48 -9.46 7.35
CA GLN A 43 -4.23 -10.52 8.02
C GLN A 43 -3.31 -11.39 8.87
N ASP A 44 -3.88 -11.99 9.92
CA ASP A 44 -3.16 -12.97 10.74
C ASP A 44 -2.83 -14.22 9.90
N ASN A 45 -1.62 -14.75 10.10
CA ASN A 45 -1.14 -15.96 9.42
C ASN A 45 -1.23 -15.92 7.89
N GLN A 46 -1.10 -14.72 7.32
CA GLN A 46 -1.14 -14.53 5.87
C GLN A 46 0.08 -15.19 5.21
N PRO A 47 -0.12 -16.21 4.32
CA PRO A 47 0.99 -16.99 3.79
C PRO A 47 1.67 -16.36 2.58
N ALA A 48 1.04 -15.35 1.98
CA ALA A 48 1.51 -14.68 0.78
C ALA A 48 1.08 -13.21 0.74
N VAL A 49 1.85 -12.40 0.02
CA VAL A 49 1.49 -11.03 -0.33
C VAL A 49 1.54 -10.84 -1.84
N THR A 50 0.55 -10.18 -2.40
CA THR A 50 0.52 -9.79 -3.80
C THR A 50 1.08 -8.38 -3.93
N ILE A 51 2.13 -8.23 -4.73
CA ILE A 51 2.75 -6.94 -5.02
C ILE A 51 2.22 -6.45 -6.37
N LYS A 52 1.43 -5.39 -6.36
CA LYS A 52 0.94 -4.71 -7.55
C LYS A 52 1.69 -3.40 -7.73
N VAL A 53 2.45 -3.30 -8.79
CA VAL A 53 3.31 -2.15 -9.11
C VAL A 53 2.57 -1.19 -10.01
N TYR A 54 2.50 0.07 -9.61
CA TYR A 54 1.82 1.14 -10.34
C TYR A 54 2.76 2.30 -10.65
N GLU A 55 2.42 3.05 -11.69
CA GLU A 55 2.98 4.38 -11.95
C GLU A 55 1.83 5.41 -12.03
N GLY A 56 2.03 6.56 -11.44
CA GLY A 56 1.05 7.65 -11.42
C GLY A 56 1.05 8.45 -10.14
N GLU A 57 0.19 9.46 -10.10
CA GLU A 57 0.11 10.44 -9.02
C GLU A 57 -1.22 10.40 -8.23
N ARG A 58 -2.13 9.48 -8.58
CA ARG A 58 -3.43 9.36 -7.92
C ARG A 58 -3.30 8.56 -6.60
N LYS A 59 -4.10 8.91 -5.60
CA LYS A 59 -4.10 8.24 -4.29
C LYS A 59 -4.71 6.85 -4.32
N LYS A 60 -5.75 6.65 -5.13
CA LYS A 60 -6.35 5.34 -5.37
C LYS A 60 -5.48 4.57 -6.36
N ALA A 61 -4.99 3.40 -5.98
CA ALA A 61 -4.06 2.62 -6.80
C ALA A 61 -4.62 2.36 -8.20
N THR A 62 -5.87 1.95 -8.31
CA THR A 62 -6.53 1.62 -9.59
C THR A 62 -6.75 2.81 -10.53
N ASP A 63 -6.61 4.04 -10.06
CA ASP A 63 -6.64 5.25 -10.90
C ASP A 63 -5.27 5.53 -11.57
N ASN A 64 -4.27 4.74 -11.25
CA ASN A 64 -2.94 4.77 -11.84
C ASN A 64 -2.75 3.64 -12.86
N SER A 65 -1.63 3.65 -13.56
CA SER A 65 -1.27 2.63 -14.54
C SER A 65 -0.58 1.44 -13.86
N LEU A 66 -1.19 0.25 -13.99
CA LEU A 66 -0.60 -1.01 -13.51
C LEU A 66 0.57 -1.41 -14.40
N LEU A 67 1.75 -1.57 -13.83
CA LEU A 67 2.96 -2.00 -14.52
C LEU A 67 3.19 -3.51 -14.46
N GLY A 68 2.79 -4.14 -13.38
CA GLY A 68 2.97 -5.57 -13.18
C GLY A 68 2.51 -6.03 -11.81
N THR A 69 2.39 -7.35 -11.68
CA THR A 69 1.95 -8.02 -10.45
C THR A 69 2.77 -9.27 -10.22
N PHE A 70 3.16 -9.52 -8.98
CA PHE A 70 3.79 -10.79 -8.58
C PHE A 70 3.43 -11.13 -7.13
N ASP A 71 3.54 -12.41 -6.78
CA ASP A 71 3.23 -12.92 -5.46
C ASP A 71 4.50 -13.36 -4.74
N LEU A 72 4.69 -12.91 -3.50
CA LEU A 72 5.65 -13.45 -2.57
C LEU A 72 4.93 -14.45 -1.66
N THR A 73 5.34 -15.70 -1.74
CA THR A 73 4.74 -16.82 -1.00
C THR A 73 5.68 -17.36 0.09
N GLY A 74 5.16 -18.26 0.93
CA GLY A 74 5.96 -18.91 1.95
C GLY A 74 6.31 -18.00 3.13
N ILE A 75 5.46 -17.03 3.42
CA ILE A 75 5.59 -16.17 4.61
C ILE A 75 5.21 -17.02 5.83
N PRO A 76 6.08 -17.13 6.85
CA PRO A 76 5.77 -17.86 8.07
C PRO A 76 4.54 -17.29 8.78
N ALA A 77 3.74 -18.17 9.37
CA ALA A 77 2.57 -17.78 10.15
C ALA A 77 2.95 -16.81 11.29
N ALA A 78 2.34 -15.66 11.31
CA ALA A 78 2.57 -14.62 12.31
C ALA A 78 1.35 -13.70 12.38
N PRO A 79 1.15 -12.97 13.49
CA PRO A 79 0.12 -11.94 13.58
C PRO A 79 0.29 -10.89 12.48
N ARG A 80 -0.83 -10.32 12.01
CA ARG A 80 -0.80 -9.22 11.05
C ARG A 80 0.13 -8.09 11.50
N GLY A 81 0.82 -7.47 10.56
CA GLY A 81 1.75 -6.38 10.85
C GLY A 81 3.09 -6.83 11.44
N THR A 82 3.29 -8.11 11.75
CA THR A 82 4.54 -8.66 12.28
C THR A 82 5.57 -9.00 11.20
N PRO A 83 5.22 -9.68 10.08
CA PRO A 83 6.16 -9.94 9.02
C PRO A 83 6.78 -8.67 8.47
N GLN A 84 8.06 -8.72 8.13
CA GLN A 84 8.78 -7.62 7.49
C GLN A 84 9.10 -7.99 6.06
N ILE A 85 8.38 -7.36 5.14
CA ILE A 85 8.55 -7.54 3.70
C ILE A 85 9.32 -6.35 3.16
N ASN A 86 10.58 -6.56 2.79
CA ASN A 86 11.41 -5.51 2.20
C ASN A 86 11.14 -5.45 0.69
N VAL A 87 10.56 -4.36 0.23
CA VAL A 87 10.31 -4.12 -1.19
C VAL A 87 11.32 -3.11 -1.71
N ARG A 88 12.05 -3.49 -2.75
CA ARG A 88 13.05 -2.65 -3.41
C ARG A 88 12.62 -2.31 -4.82
N PHE A 89 12.66 -1.03 -5.15
CA PHE A 89 12.51 -0.49 -6.50
C PHE A 89 13.87 -0.03 -7.01
N ASP A 90 14.30 -0.59 -8.12
CA ASP A 90 15.58 -0.29 -8.78
C ASP A 90 15.31 0.13 -10.22
N VAL A 91 15.49 1.40 -10.52
CA VAL A 91 15.40 1.96 -11.88
C VAL A 91 16.82 2.17 -12.40
N ASP A 92 17.18 1.50 -13.49
CA ASP A 92 18.48 1.68 -14.11
C ASP A 92 18.56 2.94 -15.01
N ALA A 93 19.73 3.21 -15.56
CA ALA A 93 19.95 4.36 -16.43
C ALA A 93 19.14 4.32 -17.74
N ASN A 94 18.63 3.15 -18.15
CA ASN A 94 17.78 2.96 -19.32
C ASN A 94 16.28 3.06 -18.98
N GLY A 95 15.93 3.31 -17.72
CA GLY A 95 14.54 3.36 -17.26
C GLY A 95 13.89 2.00 -17.03
N ILE A 96 14.68 0.91 -17.01
CA ILE A 96 14.19 -0.43 -16.66
C ILE A 96 14.00 -0.51 -15.15
N LEU A 97 12.78 -0.89 -14.73
CA LEU A 97 12.40 -1.04 -13.34
C LEU A 97 12.48 -2.51 -12.93
N ASN A 98 13.27 -2.81 -11.91
CA ASN A 98 13.24 -4.08 -11.19
C ASN A 98 12.59 -3.86 -9.83
N VAL A 99 11.55 -4.61 -9.54
CA VAL A 99 10.89 -4.63 -8.23
C VAL A 99 11.11 -6.00 -7.60
N SER A 100 11.66 -6.03 -6.40
CA SER A 100 11.86 -7.24 -5.61
C SER A 100 11.20 -7.12 -4.25
N ALA A 101 10.68 -8.22 -3.74
CA ALA A 101 10.14 -8.33 -2.40
C ALA A 101 10.80 -9.50 -1.69
N GLU A 102 11.21 -9.31 -0.45
CA GLU A 102 11.86 -10.32 0.39
C GLU A 102 11.21 -10.34 1.78
N ASP A 103 10.80 -11.52 2.21
CA ASP A 103 10.43 -11.75 3.61
C ASP A 103 11.70 -11.94 4.44
N LYS A 104 11.97 -11.03 5.36
CA LYS A 104 13.19 -11.04 6.17
C LYS A 104 13.30 -12.25 7.10
N ALA A 105 12.18 -12.85 7.50
CA ALA A 105 12.18 -13.99 8.41
C ALA A 105 12.56 -15.29 7.71
N SER A 106 12.00 -15.54 6.52
CA SER A 106 12.26 -16.78 5.77
C SER A 106 13.39 -16.65 4.75
N GLY A 107 13.72 -15.44 4.32
CA GLY A 107 14.62 -15.17 3.22
C GLY A 107 14.02 -15.43 1.83
N ASN A 108 12.74 -15.80 1.77
CA ASN A 108 12.04 -15.97 0.49
C ASN A 108 11.94 -14.64 -0.24
N SER A 109 12.23 -14.65 -1.53
CA SER A 109 12.19 -13.45 -2.36
C SER A 109 11.60 -13.75 -3.73
N GLU A 110 10.93 -12.76 -4.30
CA GLU A 110 10.42 -12.74 -5.67
C GLU A 110 10.71 -11.40 -6.31
N LYS A 111 10.74 -11.36 -7.63
CA LYS A 111 11.00 -10.14 -8.38
C LYS A 111 10.26 -10.12 -9.72
N ILE A 112 10.05 -8.91 -10.20
CA ILE A 112 9.57 -8.64 -11.55
C ILE A 112 10.46 -7.59 -12.22
N THR A 113 10.66 -7.72 -13.53
CA THR A 113 11.34 -6.74 -14.36
C THR A 113 10.33 -6.09 -15.30
N ILE A 114 10.26 -4.77 -15.27
CA ILE A 114 9.37 -3.97 -16.09
C ILE A 114 10.22 -3.16 -17.04
N THR A 115 10.14 -3.52 -18.31
CA THR A 115 10.91 -2.87 -19.38
C THR A 115 10.22 -1.62 -19.90
N ASN A 116 10.98 -0.78 -20.60
CA ASN A 116 10.49 0.46 -21.20
C ASN A 116 9.89 0.24 -22.60
N ASP A 117 9.34 -0.96 -22.86
CA ASP A 117 8.84 -1.40 -24.15
C ASP A 117 7.44 -0.84 -24.49
N LYS A 118 6.95 -1.25 -25.68
CA LYS A 118 5.63 -0.91 -26.19
C LYS A 118 4.53 -1.21 -25.19
N GLY A 119 3.79 -0.18 -24.76
CA GLY A 119 2.70 -0.28 -23.78
C GLY A 119 2.91 0.58 -22.54
N ARG A 120 4.07 1.19 -22.37
CA ARG A 120 4.24 2.29 -21.43
C ARG A 120 3.61 3.57 -21.98
N LEU A 121 3.23 4.45 -21.05
CA LEU A 121 2.50 5.68 -21.35
C LEU A 121 3.27 6.60 -22.31
N SER A 122 2.56 7.18 -23.25
CA SER A 122 3.08 8.24 -24.10
C SER A 122 3.31 9.52 -23.28
N LYS A 123 4.05 10.49 -23.86
CA LYS A 123 4.25 11.79 -23.24
C LYS A 123 2.93 12.51 -22.95
N ASP A 124 1.96 12.42 -23.86
CA ASP A 124 0.64 13.02 -23.70
C ASP A 124 -0.16 12.34 -22.59
N ASP A 125 -0.08 11.01 -22.47
CA ASP A 125 -0.71 10.25 -21.39
C ASP A 125 -0.12 10.62 -20.02
N ILE A 126 1.21 10.76 -19.94
CA ILE A 126 1.89 11.18 -18.72
C ILE A 126 1.45 12.58 -18.30
N GLU A 127 1.41 13.52 -19.23
CA GLU A 127 0.97 14.90 -18.97
C GLU A 127 -0.49 14.92 -18.49
N LYS A 128 -1.36 14.14 -19.14
CA LYS A 128 -2.75 13.98 -18.73
C LYS A 128 -2.88 13.41 -17.32
N MET A 129 -2.11 12.38 -16.99
CA MET A 129 -2.12 11.80 -15.64
C MET A 129 -1.71 12.80 -14.56
N VAL A 130 -0.73 13.65 -14.85
CA VAL A 130 -0.30 14.73 -13.94
C VAL A 130 -1.39 15.78 -13.78
N GLN A 131 -2.04 16.18 -14.87
CA GLN A 131 -3.15 17.13 -14.84
C GLN A 131 -4.37 16.58 -14.11
N ASP A 132 -4.71 15.30 -14.34
CA ASP A 132 -5.82 14.63 -13.64
C ASP A 132 -5.55 14.53 -12.14
N ALA A 133 -4.32 14.26 -11.72
CA ALA A 133 -3.95 14.23 -10.31
C ALA A 133 -4.13 15.59 -9.64
N GLU A 134 -3.80 16.68 -10.31
CA GLU A 134 -4.03 18.04 -9.79
C GLU A 134 -5.53 18.37 -9.75
N LYS A 135 -6.27 18.03 -10.82
CA LYS A 135 -7.71 18.25 -10.91
C LYS A 135 -8.50 17.56 -9.81
N TYR A 136 -8.14 16.32 -9.48
CA TYR A 136 -8.84 15.48 -8.50
C TYR A 136 -8.17 15.45 -7.13
N LYS A 137 -7.25 16.35 -6.86
CA LYS A 137 -6.47 16.38 -5.62
C LYS A 137 -7.32 16.36 -4.36
N ASP A 138 -8.34 17.20 -4.29
CA ASP A 138 -9.22 17.30 -3.11
C ASP A 138 -10.04 16.01 -2.91
N GLU A 139 -10.50 15.41 -4.00
CA GLU A 139 -11.23 14.14 -3.99
C GLU A 139 -10.31 13.00 -3.53
N ASP A 140 -9.10 12.95 -4.06
CA ASP A 140 -8.08 11.97 -3.69
C ASP A 140 -7.66 12.10 -2.23
N GLU A 141 -7.51 13.32 -1.71
CA GLU A 141 -7.21 13.55 -0.29
C GLU A 141 -8.34 13.07 0.63
N LYS A 142 -9.59 13.31 0.26
CA LYS A 142 -10.75 12.79 1.00
C LYS A 142 -10.79 11.27 0.99
N TYR A 143 -10.56 10.67 -0.17
CA TYR A 143 -10.48 9.21 -0.31
C TYR A 143 -9.37 8.63 0.58
N ALA A 144 -8.16 9.19 0.54
CA ALA A 144 -7.04 8.74 1.34
C ALA A 144 -7.31 8.85 2.84
N LYS A 145 -7.89 9.96 3.31
CA LYS A 145 -8.26 10.15 4.72
C LYS A 145 -9.32 9.14 5.17
N ARG A 146 -10.32 8.87 4.34
CA ARG A 146 -11.35 7.86 4.63
C ARG A 146 -10.76 6.47 4.77
N VAL A 147 -9.89 6.07 3.86
CA VAL A 147 -9.20 4.77 3.92
C VAL A 147 -8.27 4.69 5.13
N GLU A 148 -7.54 5.76 5.45
CA GLU A 148 -6.70 5.84 6.63
C GLU A 148 -7.50 5.67 7.92
N ALA A 149 -8.64 6.35 8.05
CA ALA A 149 -9.53 6.23 9.20
C ALA A 149 -10.10 4.81 9.33
N LYS A 150 -10.52 4.20 8.23
CA LYS A 150 -10.99 2.81 8.19
C LYS A 150 -9.90 1.84 8.62
N ASN A 151 -8.71 1.94 8.03
CA ASN A 151 -7.56 1.09 8.36
C ASN A 151 -7.15 1.28 9.82
N GLY A 152 -7.17 2.51 10.31
CA GLY A 152 -6.89 2.85 11.72
C GLY A 152 -7.86 2.17 12.68
N LEU A 153 -9.15 2.24 12.40
CA LEU A 153 -10.18 1.57 13.21
C LEU A 153 -10.02 0.05 13.19
N GLU A 154 -9.79 -0.54 12.03
CA GLU A 154 -9.56 -1.97 11.89
C GLU A 154 -8.32 -2.43 12.67
N ASN A 155 -7.21 -1.74 12.53
CA ASN A 155 -5.98 -2.02 13.28
C ASN A 155 -6.18 -1.88 14.78
N TYR A 156 -6.92 -0.86 15.23
CA TYR A 156 -7.25 -0.67 16.62
C TYR A 156 -8.08 -1.83 17.20
N CYS A 157 -9.10 -2.29 16.45
CA CYS A 157 -9.91 -3.44 16.85
C CYS A 157 -9.07 -4.72 17.01
N TYR A 158 -8.18 -5.01 16.08
CA TYR A 158 -7.30 -6.18 16.17
C TYR A 158 -6.27 -6.07 17.29
N GLN A 159 -5.76 -4.87 17.55
CA GLN A 159 -4.85 -4.62 18.68
C GLN A 159 -5.58 -4.83 20.01
N MET A 160 -6.80 -4.34 20.15
CA MET A 160 -7.64 -4.54 21.34
C MET A 160 -7.95 -6.03 21.54
N LYS A 161 -8.29 -6.74 20.47
CA LYS A 161 -8.53 -8.19 20.52
C LYS A 161 -7.32 -8.95 21.09
N GLY A 162 -6.12 -8.66 20.58
CA GLY A 162 -4.89 -9.28 21.07
C GLY A 162 -4.52 -8.88 22.52
N THR A 163 -4.96 -7.71 22.96
CA THR A 163 -4.74 -7.25 24.35
C THR A 163 -5.71 -7.94 25.31
N VAL A 164 -6.97 -8.06 24.92
CA VAL A 164 -8.03 -8.67 25.73
C VAL A 164 -7.78 -10.17 25.97
N GLU A 165 -7.17 -10.86 25.03
CA GLU A 165 -6.76 -12.26 25.22
C GLU A 165 -5.82 -12.46 26.43
N LYS A 166 -5.12 -11.40 26.84
CA LYS A 166 -4.16 -11.37 27.95
C LYS A 166 -4.76 -10.88 29.27
N ILE A 167 -6.02 -10.44 29.27
CA ILE A 167 -6.73 -9.91 30.44
C ILE A 167 -7.66 -10.98 30.98
N GLU A 168 -7.71 -11.13 32.31
CA GLU A 168 -8.67 -11.98 33.00
C GLU A 168 -9.69 -11.11 33.78
N GLY A 169 -10.97 -11.46 33.76
CA GLY A 169 -12.03 -10.77 34.51
C GLY A 169 -13.29 -10.48 33.70
N GLU A 170 -14.29 -9.91 34.38
CA GLU A 170 -15.62 -9.61 33.78
C GLU A 170 -15.54 -8.56 32.64
N ASP A 171 -14.56 -7.69 32.66
CA ASP A 171 -14.35 -6.68 31.61
C ASP A 171 -13.92 -7.29 30.28
N LYS A 172 -13.34 -8.49 30.28
CA LYS A 172 -12.90 -9.20 29.08
C LYS A 172 -14.03 -9.41 28.09
N GLU A 173 -15.13 -10.00 28.56
CA GLU A 173 -16.29 -10.32 27.72
C GLU A 173 -16.93 -9.05 27.13
N THR A 174 -16.98 -7.98 27.90
CA THR A 174 -17.51 -6.69 27.45
C THR A 174 -16.69 -6.10 26.30
N VAL A 175 -15.36 -6.12 26.42
CA VAL A 175 -14.46 -5.58 25.40
C VAL A 175 -14.45 -6.48 24.16
N GLU A 176 -14.43 -7.80 24.30
CA GLU A 176 -14.51 -8.76 23.19
C GLU A 176 -15.80 -8.56 22.38
N THR A 177 -16.93 -8.41 23.06
CA THR A 177 -18.24 -8.15 22.44
C THR A 177 -18.18 -6.85 21.64
N LYS A 178 -17.66 -5.78 22.24
CA LYS A 178 -17.59 -4.46 21.59
C LYS A 178 -16.67 -4.45 20.37
N VAL A 179 -15.51 -5.08 20.47
CA VAL A 179 -14.57 -5.22 19.34
C VAL A 179 -15.22 -6.02 18.21
N SER A 180 -15.93 -7.10 18.52
CA SER A 180 -16.63 -7.91 17.52
C SER A 180 -17.75 -7.14 16.82
N GLU A 181 -18.53 -6.37 17.56
CA GLU A 181 -19.57 -5.49 17.00
C GLU A 181 -18.99 -4.45 16.03
N VAL A 182 -17.85 -3.84 16.37
CA VAL A 182 -17.20 -2.85 15.51
C VAL A 182 -16.61 -3.49 14.26
N LEU A 183 -16.00 -4.67 14.36
CA LEU A 183 -15.50 -5.40 13.20
C LEU A 183 -16.62 -5.82 12.25
N GLU A 184 -17.76 -6.27 12.78
CA GLU A 184 -18.95 -6.61 12.00
C GLU A 184 -19.53 -5.35 11.33
N TRP A 185 -19.58 -4.23 12.05
CA TRP A 185 -19.97 -2.95 11.48
C TRP A 185 -19.04 -2.51 10.34
N LEU A 186 -17.72 -2.68 10.49
CA LEU A 186 -16.74 -2.39 9.43
C LEU A 186 -16.99 -3.22 8.16
N ASP A 187 -17.29 -4.51 8.31
CA ASP A 187 -17.57 -5.39 7.18
C ASP A 187 -18.79 -4.96 6.37
N THR A 188 -19.78 -4.39 7.04
CA THR A 188 -21.05 -3.93 6.43
C THR A 188 -21.02 -2.46 5.98
N ASN A 189 -20.08 -1.65 6.46
CA ASN A 189 -20.01 -0.20 6.23
C ASN A 189 -18.66 0.24 5.63
N GLN A 190 -18.17 -0.48 4.64
CA GLN A 190 -16.86 -0.22 4.02
C GLN A 190 -16.76 1.13 3.30
N SER A 191 -17.89 1.75 2.96
CA SER A 191 -17.99 3.04 2.28
C SER A 191 -18.45 4.18 3.21
N ALA A 192 -18.43 3.98 4.51
CA ALA A 192 -18.77 5.03 5.50
C ALA A 192 -17.80 6.23 5.38
N GLU A 193 -18.23 7.38 5.87
CA GLU A 193 -17.41 8.60 5.85
C GLU A 193 -16.35 8.58 6.96
N THR A 194 -15.34 9.44 6.82
CA THR A 194 -14.21 9.52 7.77
C THR A 194 -14.66 9.70 9.20
N GLU A 195 -15.61 10.60 9.43
CA GLU A 195 -16.14 10.93 10.75
C GLU A 195 -16.88 9.75 11.41
N GLU A 196 -17.49 8.87 10.61
CA GLU A 196 -18.18 7.67 11.11
C GLU A 196 -17.14 6.64 11.61
N PHE A 197 -16.03 6.44 10.88
CA PHE A 197 -14.95 5.58 11.33
C PHE A 197 -14.28 6.11 12.61
N GLU A 198 -14.01 7.41 12.67
CA GLU A 198 -13.41 8.06 13.84
C GLU A 198 -14.35 8.01 15.06
N ALA A 199 -15.68 8.16 14.86
CA ALA A 199 -16.65 8.06 15.92
C ALA A 199 -16.75 6.65 16.53
N LYS A 200 -16.55 5.61 15.72
CA LYS A 200 -16.51 4.22 16.18
C LYS A 200 -15.25 3.86 16.95
N GLN A 201 -14.18 4.60 16.75
CA GLN A 201 -12.90 4.36 17.44
C GLN A 201 -12.87 4.95 18.87
N LYS A 202 -13.73 5.92 19.17
CA LYS A 202 -13.89 6.55 20.50
C LYS A 202 -14.74 5.69 21.44
#